data_18ee32b2e611f2aa454dbd3ade2042e3
#
_entry.id   18ee32b2e611f2aa454dbd3ade2042e3
#
_cell.length_a   1.000
_cell.length_b   1.000
_cell.length_c   1.000
_cell.angle_alpha   90.00
_cell.angle_beta   90.00
_cell.angle_gamma   90.00
#
_symmetry.space_group_name_H-M   'P 1'
#
loop_
_entity.id
_entity.type
_entity.pdbx_description
1 polymer ?
#
loop_
_entity_poly.entity_id
_entity_poly.type
_entity_poly.pdbx_seq_one_letter_code
_entity_poly.pdbx_strand_id
1 'polypeptide(L)'
;MFENVSQAEKTVARSRGRAVLFGGTALVLLLAVIIVLFAKSRPAESLTLEGSARAGDAEFEAYKSKVEIEITPDDKRVYGNIIGMFQIEVRAKIYNRGDRPITGLEVIGKMLSLDDKLIAQRVSIPIPRARPEPLKPGEFLPVSVKLDAPAKITENDIKDVTIELQALKFQ
;
A
#
# COMPACT_ATOMS: atom_id res chain seq x y z
N MET A 1 -58.30 6.19 50.16
CA MET A 1 -56.91 5.78 50.37
C MET A 1 -56.45 4.80 49.28
N PHE A 2 -56.74 5.03 47.98
CA PHE A 2 -56.44 4.11 46.84
C PHE A 2 -55.92 4.84 45.60
N GLU A 3 -55.39 6.02 45.71
CA GLU A 3 -54.99 6.81 44.50
C GLU A 3 -53.50 6.81 44.18
N ASN A 4 -52.65 6.21 45.03
CA ASN A 4 -51.21 6.28 44.90
C ASN A 4 -50.54 5.09 44.18
N VAL A 5 -51.29 4.01 43.87
CA VAL A 5 -50.67 2.82 43.21
C VAL A 5 -50.58 2.94 41.67
N SER A 6 -51.45 3.74 41.07
CA SER A 6 -51.52 3.89 39.61
C SER A 6 -50.41 4.73 39.00
N GLN A 7 -49.75 5.60 39.76
CA GLN A 7 -48.67 6.47 39.23
C GLN A 7 -47.30 5.81 39.22
N ALA A 8 -47.05 4.82 40.11
CA ALA A 8 -45.77 4.14 40.17
C ALA A 8 -45.55 3.17 38.98
N GLU A 9 -46.61 2.53 38.50
CA GLU A 9 -46.52 1.62 37.34
C GLU A 9 -46.28 2.33 36.03
N LYS A 10 -46.80 3.56 35.84
CA LYS A 10 -46.58 4.34 34.59
C LYS A 10 -45.16 4.88 34.48
N THR A 11 -44.46 5.12 35.58
CA THR A 11 -43.07 5.60 35.57
C THR A 11 -42.07 4.50 35.24
N VAL A 12 -42.31 3.27 35.69
CA VAL A 12 -41.42 2.12 35.44
C VAL A 12 -41.49 1.65 33.97
N ALA A 13 -42.69 1.68 33.37
CA ALA A 13 -42.86 1.31 31.96
C ALA A 13 -42.19 2.33 31.00
N ARG A 14 -42.15 3.62 31.37
CA ARG A 14 -41.55 4.67 30.54
C ARG A 14 -40.02 4.68 30.59
N SER A 15 -39.39 4.16 31.64
CA SER A 15 -37.93 4.07 31.73
C SER A 15 -37.36 2.87 30.95
N ARG A 16 -38.09 1.75 30.88
CA ARG A 16 -37.68 0.57 30.12
C ARG A 16 -37.68 0.82 28.59
N GLY A 17 -38.64 1.57 28.08
CA GLY A 17 -38.70 1.93 26.66
C GLY A 17 -37.54 2.82 26.20
N ARG A 18 -37.06 3.74 27.04
CA ARG A 18 -35.92 4.60 26.73
C ARG A 18 -34.57 3.88 26.77
N ALA A 19 -34.39 2.92 27.69
CA ALA A 19 -33.15 2.13 27.79
C ALA A 19 -32.96 1.23 26.55
N VAL A 20 -34.02 0.69 25.99
CA VAL A 20 -33.95 -0.14 24.75
C VAL A 20 -33.63 0.69 23.52
N LEU A 21 -34.15 1.94 23.43
CA LEU A 21 -33.84 2.84 22.31
C LEU A 21 -32.38 3.30 22.32
N PHE A 22 -31.80 3.61 23.47
CA PHE A 22 -30.38 4.00 23.58
C PHE A 22 -29.41 2.83 23.40
N GLY A 23 -29.78 1.62 23.82
CA GLY A 23 -28.98 0.41 23.60
C GLY A 23 -28.89 0.01 22.12
N GLY A 24 -29.99 0.14 21.38
CA GLY A 24 -30.04 -0.18 19.95
C GLY A 24 -29.20 0.76 19.09
N THR A 25 -29.28 2.08 19.36
CA THR A 25 -28.46 3.07 18.60
C THR A 25 -26.96 2.94 18.87
N ALA A 26 -26.55 2.64 20.11
CA ALA A 26 -25.15 2.41 20.44
C ALA A 26 -24.58 1.16 19.72
N LEU A 27 -25.37 0.09 19.63
CA LEU A 27 -24.95 -1.13 18.92
C LEU A 27 -24.79 -0.89 17.42
N VAL A 28 -25.71 -0.14 16.80
CA VAL A 28 -25.64 0.19 15.36
C VAL A 28 -24.44 1.08 15.07
N LEU A 29 -24.14 2.07 15.91
CA LEU A 29 -22.94 2.91 15.78
C LEU A 29 -21.66 2.10 15.95
N LEU A 30 -21.60 1.18 16.90
CA LEU A 30 -20.44 0.30 17.10
C LEU A 30 -20.20 -0.58 15.87
N LEU A 31 -21.26 -1.19 15.32
CA LEU A 31 -21.19 -1.99 14.09
C LEU A 31 -20.74 -1.13 12.89
N ALA A 32 -21.24 0.09 12.74
CA ALA A 32 -20.80 0.99 11.68
C ALA A 32 -19.32 1.34 11.80
N VAL A 33 -18.83 1.61 13.02
CA VAL A 33 -17.40 1.87 13.27
C VAL A 33 -16.54 0.63 12.94
N ILE A 34 -16.98 -0.56 13.33
CA ILE A 34 -16.30 -1.81 13.02
C ILE A 34 -16.25 -2.02 11.50
N ILE A 35 -17.35 -1.82 10.78
CA ILE A 35 -17.39 -1.94 9.31
C ILE A 35 -16.44 -0.94 8.65
N VAL A 36 -16.39 0.31 9.13
CA VAL A 36 -15.46 1.34 8.60
C VAL A 36 -14.00 0.97 8.87
N LEU A 37 -13.69 0.44 10.07
CA LEU A 37 -12.35 -0.02 10.40
C LEU A 37 -11.93 -1.22 9.53
N PHE A 38 -12.81 -2.20 9.32
CA PHE A 38 -12.54 -3.34 8.43
C PHE A 38 -12.49 -2.94 6.96
N ALA A 39 -13.29 -1.97 6.51
CA ALA A 39 -13.20 -1.45 5.15
C ALA A 39 -11.89 -0.69 4.87
N LYS A 40 -11.36 0.01 5.88
CA LYS A 40 -10.03 0.65 5.79
C LYS A 40 -8.87 -0.33 5.90
N SER A 41 -9.08 -1.50 6.48
CA SER A 41 -8.08 -2.55 6.65
C SER A 41 -8.04 -3.54 5.47
N ARG A 42 -8.65 -3.19 4.32
CA ARG A 42 -8.45 -4.01 3.12
C ARG A 42 -6.95 -4.01 2.82
N PRO A 43 -6.29 -5.17 2.85
CA PRO A 43 -4.91 -5.25 2.39
C PRO A 43 -4.90 -4.66 0.98
N ALA A 44 -3.97 -3.76 0.72
CA ALA A 44 -3.75 -3.27 -0.63
C ALA A 44 -3.67 -4.50 -1.53
N GLU A 45 -4.57 -4.59 -2.49
CA GLU A 45 -4.63 -5.68 -3.46
C GLU A 45 -3.20 -5.88 -3.94
N SER A 46 -2.61 -7.03 -3.65
CA SER A 46 -1.22 -7.29 -4.01
C SER A 46 -1.17 -7.32 -5.53
N LEU A 47 -0.78 -6.19 -6.10
CA LEU A 47 -0.61 -6.04 -7.52
C LEU A 47 0.45 -7.06 -7.93
N THR A 48 0.03 -8.13 -8.60
CA THR A 48 0.92 -9.15 -9.12
C THR A 48 0.77 -9.24 -10.62
N LEU A 49 1.89 -9.34 -11.31
CA LEU A 49 1.93 -9.55 -12.76
C LEU A 49 1.72 -11.04 -13.05
N GLU A 50 0.54 -11.41 -13.55
CA GLU A 50 0.20 -12.80 -13.85
C GLU A 50 1.05 -13.37 -14.99
N GLY A 51 1.47 -14.64 -14.83
CA GLY A 51 2.28 -15.37 -15.83
C GLY A 51 3.67 -14.78 -16.04
N SER A 52 4.23 -14.13 -15.02
CA SER A 52 5.60 -13.60 -15.03
C SER A 52 6.56 -14.53 -14.32
N ALA A 53 7.82 -14.56 -14.76
CA ALA A 53 8.93 -15.17 -14.05
C ALA A 53 9.32 -14.29 -12.84
N ARG A 54 9.56 -14.92 -11.68
CA ARG A 54 9.85 -14.27 -10.39
C ARG A 54 11.15 -14.77 -9.79
N ALA A 55 11.60 -14.14 -8.72
CA ALA A 55 12.76 -14.60 -7.95
C ALA A 55 12.62 -16.08 -7.58
N GLY A 56 13.64 -16.86 -7.92
CA GLY A 56 13.66 -18.34 -7.82
C GLY A 56 13.31 -19.07 -9.11
N ASP A 57 12.66 -18.44 -10.08
CA ASP A 57 12.42 -19.01 -11.39
C ASP A 57 13.70 -18.93 -12.25
N ALA A 58 14.06 -20.02 -12.93
CA ALA A 58 15.27 -20.07 -13.75
C ALA A 58 15.34 -18.96 -14.81
N GLU A 59 14.21 -18.61 -15.42
CA GLU A 59 14.11 -17.57 -16.43
C GLU A 59 14.38 -16.18 -15.83
N PHE A 60 13.83 -15.90 -14.64
CA PHE A 60 14.09 -14.65 -13.91
C PHE A 60 15.57 -14.51 -13.54
N GLU A 61 16.12 -15.56 -12.91
CA GLU A 61 17.51 -15.54 -12.45
C GLU A 61 18.51 -15.37 -13.60
N ALA A 62 18.23 -15.98 -14.75
CA ALA A 62 19.06 -15.85 -15.95
C ALA A 62 19.00 -14.45 -16.58
N TYR A 63 17.89 -13.72 -16.40
CA TYR A 63 17.69 -12.43 -17.08
C TYR A 63 17.83 -11.23 -16.19
N LYS A 64 17.66 -11.35 -14.86
CA LYS A 64 17.71 -10.21 -13.92
C LYS A 64 18.99 -9.39 -14.01
N SER A 65 20.13 -10.02 -14.29
CA SER A 65 21.41 -9.33 -14.45
C SER A 65 21.51 -8.47 -15.72
N LYS A 66 20.59 -8.69 -16.67
CA LYS A 66 20.45 -7.91 -17.91
C LYS A 66 19.46 -6.73 -17.76
N VAL A 67 18.82 -6.59 -16.59
CA VAL A 67 17.95 -5.45 -16.25
C VAL A 67 18.70 -4.56 -15.27
N GLU A 68 19.09 -3.39 -15.73
CA GLU A 68 19.80 -2.41 -14.91
C GLU A 68 18.80 -1.39 -14.36
N ILE A 69 18.87 -1.11 -13.05
CA ILE A 69 18.06 -0.08 -12.38
C ILE A 69 18.98 1.02 -11.90
N GLU A 70 18.86 2.19 -12.50
CA GLU A 70 19.63 3.38 -12.15
C GLU A 70 18.77 4.32 -11.31
N ILE A 71 19.24 4.61 -10.08
CA ILE A 71 18.65 5.59 -9.17
C ILE A 71 19.75 6.60 -8.83
N THR A 72 19.53 7.88 -9.16
CA THR A 72 20.46 8.94 -8.74
C THR A 72 19.98 9.62 -7.46
N PRO A 73 20.85 10.28 -6.67
CA PRO A 73 20.45 11.00 -5.46
C PRO A 73 19.30 12.01 -5.69
N ASP A 74 19.31 12.71 -6.83
CA ASP A 74 18.29 13.70 -7.19
C ASP A 74 16.93 13.08 -7.56
N ASP A 75 16.89 11.77 -7.74
CA ASP A 75 15.66 11.03 -8.04
C ASP A 75 14.85 10.67 -6.78
N LYS A 76 15.35 10.99 -5.59
CA LYS A 76 14.64 10.82 -4.32
C LYS A 76 14.04 12.15 -3.89
N ARG A 77 12.70 12.23 -3.78
CA ARG A 77 11.99 13.43 -3.36
C ARG A 77 11.11 13.14 -2.16
N VAL A 78 11.23 13.98 -1.13
CA VAL A 78 10.43 13.91 0.09
C VAL A 78 9.31 14.93 0.00
N TYR A 79 8.09 14.49 0.26
CA TYR A 79 6.89 15.33 0.32
C TYR A 79 6.30 15.24 1.72
N GLY A 80 6.29 16.35 2.45
CA GLY A 80 5.57 16.47 3.72
C GLY A 80 4.08 16.68 3.50
N ASN A 81 3.25 16.22 4.42
CA ASN A 81 1.84 16.57 4.49
C ASN A 81 1.50 17.30 5.80
N ILE A 82 0.30 17.93 5.84
CA ILE A 82 -0.16 18.75 6.97
C ILE A 82 -0.38 17.92 8.26
N ILE A 83 -0.43 16.59 8.18
CA ILE A 83 -0.74 15.69 9.31
C ILE A 83 0.55 15.07 9.90
N GLY A 84 1.73 15.54 9.49
CA GLY A 84 3.01 15.00 9.99
C GLY A 84 3.39 13.62 9.42
N MET A 85 2.69 13.17 8.38
CA MET A 85 3.12 12.03 7.56
C MET A 85 3.92 12.56 6.39
N PHE A 86 4.87 11.78 5.89
CA PHE A 86 5.58 12.13 4.68
C PHE A 86 5.58 10.97 3.68
N GLN A 87 5.78 11.32 2.43
CA GLN A 87 5.86 10.39 1.33
C GLN A 87 7.20 10.58 0.64
N ILE A 88 7.87 9.50 0.31
CA ILE A 88 9.06 9.54 -0.54
C ILE A 88 8.71 9.03 -1.92
N GLU A 89 8.98 9.83 -2.93
CA GLU A 89 8.95 9.43 -4.32
C GLU A 89 10.35 9.08 -4.76
N VAL A 90 10.55 7.85 -5.21
CA VAL A 90 11.81 7.39 -5.83
C VAL A 90 11.58 7.22 -7.30
N ARG A 91 12.45 7.82 -8.11
CA ARG A 91 12.48 7.66 -9.54
C ARG A 91 13.66 6.81 -9.94
N ALA A 92 13.49 6.02 -10.97
CA ALA A 92 14.53 5.18 -11.53
C ALA A 92 14.41 5.13 -13.04
N LYS A 93 15.52 4.87 -13.70
CA LYS A 93 15.54 4.43 -15.08
C LYS A 93 15.85 2.95 -15.11
N ILE A 94 14.96 2.17 -15.72
CA ILE A 94 15.12 0.73 -15.86
C ILE A 94 15.50 0.42 -17.29
N TYR A 95 16.71 -0.09 -17.49
CA TYR A 95 17.25 -0.44 -18.80
C TYR A 95 17.11 -1.92 -19.09
N ASN A 96 16.67 -2.26 -20.29
CA ASN A 96 16.76 -3.60 -20.82
C ASN A 96 18.10 -3.77 -21.56
N ARG A 97 19.12 -4.29 -20.87
CA ARG A 97 20.44 -4.59 -21.44
C ARG A 97 20.51 -5.98 -22.08
N GLY A 98 19.38 -6.70 -22.06
CA GLY A 98 19.30 -8.03 -22.63
C GLY A 98 18.91 -8.02 -24.12
N ASP A 99 18.57 -9.20 -24.60
CA ASP A 99 18.30 -9.50 -26.00
C ASP A 99 16.82 -9.78 -26.30
N ARG A 100 15.96 -9.81 -25.25
CA ARG A 100 14.52 -10.10 -25.37
C ARG A 100 13.67 -8.88 -25.02
N PRO A 101 12.56 -8.64 -25.71
CA PRO A 101 11.59 -7.62 -25.31
C PRO A 101 10.92 -8.02 -23.99
N ILE A 102 10.83 -7.07 -23.03
CA ILE A 102 10.12 -7.25 -21.76
C ILE A 102 8.69 -6.77 -21.95
N THR A 103 7.72 -7.69 -21.93
CA THR A 103 6.28 -7.41 -22.09
C THR A 103 5.57 -7.18 -20.76
N GLY A 104 6.23 -7.52 -19.65
CA GLY A 104 5.75 -7.22 -18.31
C GLY A 104 6.90 -6.98 -17.35
N LEU A 105 6.77 -5.94 -16.55
CA LEU A 105 7.77 -5.52 -15.57
C LEU A 105 7.07 -5.22 -14.24
N GLU A 106 7.51 -5.88 -13.18
CA GLU A 106 7.07 -5.60 -11.82
C GLU A 106 8.28 -5.23 -10.97
N VAL A 107 8.18 -4.12 -10.26
CA VAL A 107 9.21 -3.63 -9.35
C VAL A 107 8.63 -3.40 -7.97
N ILE A 108 9.47 -3.45 -6.94
CA ILE A 108 9.13 -3.11 -5.58
C ILE A 108 10.01 -1.97 -5.10
N GLY A 109 9.37 -0.89 -4.63
CA GLY A 109 10.05 0.12 -3.85
C GLY A 109 10.10 -0.31 -2.38
N LYS A 110 11.23 -0.11 -1.73
CA LYS A 110 11.43 -0.41 -0.30
C LYS A 110 12.03 0.79 0.41
N MET A 111 11.57 1.05 1.62
CA MET A 111 12.09 2.05 2.54
C MET A 111 12.67 1.31 3.74
N LEU A 112 13.96 1.53 4.04
CA LEU A 112 14.69 0.84 5.09
C LEU A 112 15.06 1.81 6.21
N SER A 113 14.95 1.35 7.47
CA SER A 113 15.42 2.08 8.65
C SER A 113 16.93 2.03 8.77
N LEU A 114 17.48 2.82 9.71
CA LEU A 114 18.92 2.80 10.05
C LEU A 114 19.42 1.40 10.46
N ASP A 115 18.53 0.56 11.01
CA ASP A 115 18.82 -0.83 11.40
C ASP A 115 18.54 -1.85 10.29
N ASP A 116 18.42 -1.42 9.03
CA ASP A 116 18.09 -2.25 7.87
C ASP A 116 16.72 -2.97 7.94
N LYS A 117 15.81 -2.48 8.78
CA LYS A 117 14.44 -3.01 8.87
C LYS A 117 13.54 -2.36 7.83
N LEU A 118 12.65 -3.15 7.25
CA LEU A 118 11.67 -2.67 6.30
C LEU A 118 10.63 -1.77 7.02
N ILE A 119 10.57 -0.50 6.62
CA ILE A 119 9.60 0.49 7.10
C ILE A 119 8.33 0.46 6.25
N ALA A 120 8.50 0.52 4.94
CA ALA A 120 7.41 0.51 3.97
C ALA A 120 7.86 -0.13 2.66
N GLN A 121 6.91 -0.70 1.93
CA GLN A 121 7.15 -1.20 0.58
C GLN A 121 5.93 -1.00 -0.30
N ARG A 122 6.16 -0.88 -1.61
CA ARG A 122 5.09 -0.76 -2.60
C ARG A 122 5.49 -1.42 -3.91
N VAL A 123 4.60 -2.28 -4.40
CA VAL A 123 4.74 -2.89 -5.72
C VAL A 123 4.21 -1.94 -6.79
N SER A 124 4.90 -1.87 -7.91
CA SER A 124 4.49 -1.15 -9.12
C SER A 124 4.66 -2.06 -10.33
N ILE A 125 3.71 -1.98 -11.26
CA ILE A 125 3.74 -2.71 -12.53
C ILE A 125 3.79 -1.70 -13.67
N PRO A 126 4.97 -1.14 -13.99
CA PRO A 126 5.09 -0.14 -15.03
C PRO A 126 4.71 -0.68 -16.42
N ILE A 127 4.99 -1.94 -16.70
CA ILE A 127 4.53 -2.61 -17.92
C ILE A 127 3.58 -3.77 -17.52
N PRO A 128 2.34 -3.79 -18.03
CA PRO A 128 1.76 -2.93 -19.08
C PRO A 128 1.00 -1.70 -18.57
N ARG A 129 0.97 -1.38 -17.26
CA ARG A 129 0.03 -0.39 -16.71
C ARG A 129 0.34 1.06 -17.08
N ALA A 130 1.61 1.46 -17.00
CA ALA A 130 2.03 2.82 -17.35
C ALA A 130 2.48 2.91 -18.82
N ARG A 131 3.04 1.84 -19.34
CA ARG A 131 3.45 1.68 -20.73
C ARG A 131 2.96 0.33 -21.25
N PRO A 132 1.99 0.27 -22.16
CA PRO A 132 1.51 -0.99 -22.73
C PRO A 132 2.51 -1.63 -23.70
N GLU A 133 3.40 -0.83 -24.32
CA GLU A 133 4.39 -1.34 -25.26
C GLU A 133 5.53 -2.05 -24.53
N PRO A 134 6.06 -3.16 -25.11
CA PRO A 134 7.23 -3.85 -24.58
C PRO A 134 8.46 -2.95 -24.48
N LEU A 135 9.28 -3.16 -23.45
CA LEU A 135 10.60 -2.53 -23.34
C LEU A 135 11.60 -3.34 -24.16
N LYS A 136 12.00 -2.79 -25.30
CA LYS A 136 12.89 -3.45 -26.25
C LYS A 136 14.33 -3.51 -25.73
N PRO A 137 15.17 -4.42 -26.26
CA PRO A 137 16.60 -4.42 -26.01
C PRO A 137 17.24 -3.05 -26.28
N GLY A 138 18.06 -2.57 -25.34
CA GLY A 138 18.73 -1.26 -25.40
C GLY A 138 17.88 -0.06 -25.00
N GLU A 139 16.56 -0.22 -24.82
CA GLU A 139 15.68 0.86 -24.35
C GLU A 139 15.72 0.99 -22.82
N PHE A 140 15.26 2.15 -22.33
CA PHE A 140 14.98 2.36 -20.90
C PHE A 140 13.55 2.85 -20.68
N LEU A 141 13.06 2.62 -19.47
CA LEU A 141 11.76 3.07 -18.99
C LEU A 141 11.94 3.89 -17.70
N PRO A 142 11.50 5.16 -17.65
CA PRO A 142 11.43 5.89 -16.40
C PRO A 142 10.28 5.35 -15.54
N VAL A 143 10.57 5.07 -14.27
CA VAL A 143 9.62 4.54 -13.29
C VAL A 143 9.64 5.43 -12.06
N SER A 144 8.48 5.63 -11.44
CA SER A 144 8.36 6.32 -10.16
C SER A 144 7.56 5.44 -9.18
N VAL A 145 8.09 5.29 -7.96
CA VAL A 145 7.40 4.60 -6.87
C VAL A 145 7.27 5.55 -5.68
N LYS A 146 6.06 5.70 -5.17
CA LYS A 146 5.75 6.52 -4.00
C LYS A 146 5.56 5.62 -2.79
N LEU A 147 6.27 5.91 -1.72
CA LEU A 147 6.25 5.19 -0.46
C LEU A 147 5.74 6.10 0.65
N ASP A 148 4.67 5.67 1.31
CA ASP A 148 4.09 6.42 2.43
C ASP A 148 4.77 5.97 3.72
N ALA A 149 5.39 6.91 4.44
CA ALA A 149 6.01 6.63 5.73
C ALA A 149 4.93 6.56 6.83
N PRO A 150 5.01 5.57 7.75
CA PRO A 150 4.14 5.52 8.92
C PRO A 150 4.28 6.77 9.80
N ALA A 151 3.19 7.18 10.47
CA ALA A 151 3.08 8.45 11.22
C ALA A 151 4.13 8.70 12.33
N LYS A 152 4.90 7.69 12.74
CA LYS A 152 5.95 7.82 13.77
C LYS A 152 7.36 7.86 13.21
N ILE A 153 7.51 7.70 11.90
CA ILE A 153 8.80 7.69 11.21
C ILE A 153 9.10 9.09 10.71
N THR A 154 10.32 9.55 10.93
CA THR A 154 10.85 10.81 10.40
C THR A 154 11.86 10.52 9.28
N GLU A 155 12.21 11.55 8.51
CA GLU A 155 13.21 11.40 7.44
C GLU A 155 14.57 10.92 8.01
N ASN A 156 14.92 11.32 9.22
CA ASN A 156 16.16 10.93 9.89
C ASN A 156 16.20 9.45 10.31
N ASP A 157 15.05 8.77 10.37
CA ASP A 157 14.97 7.34 10.69
C ASP A 157 15.22 6.45 9.48
N ILE A 158 15.31 7.05 8.28
CA ILE A 158 15.44 6.33 7.02
C ILE A 158 16.89 6.28 6.60
N LYS A 159 17.41 5.07 6.44
CA LYS A 159 18.75 4.80 5.92
C LYS A 159 18.79 4.88 4.40
N ASP A 160 17.84 4.19 3.75
CA ASP A 160 17.82 4.09 2.31
C ASP A 160 16.41 3.82 1.74
N VAL A 161 16.25 4.19 0.48
CA VAL A 161 15.05 3.88 -0.32
C VAL A 161 15.51 3.34 -1.66
N THR A 162 15.05 2.12 -1.98
CA THR A 162 15.50 1.36 -3.15
C THR A 162 14.32 0.97 -4.05
N ILE A 163 14.63 0.66 -5.31
CA ILE A 163 13.73 -0.04 -6.23
C ILE A 163 14.42 -1.33 -6.64
N GLU A 164 13.72 -2.45 -6.48
CA GLU A 164 14.20 -3.77 -6.86
C GLU A 164 13.29 -4.42 -7.90
N LEU A 165 13.86 -5.26 -8.75
CA LEU A 165 13.12 -6.07 -9.70
C LEU A 165 12.40 -7.22 -8.98
N GLN A 166 11.10 -7.38 -9.26
CA GLN A 166 10.27 -8.43 -8.65
C GLN A 166 9.84 -9.51 -9.64
N ALA A 167 9.45 -9.10 -10.85
CA ALA A 167 9.03 -10.05 -11.86
C ALA A 167 9.25 -9.51 -13.28
N LEU A 168 9.46 -10.43 -14.20
CA LEU A 168 9.63 -10.18 -15.63
C LEU A 168 8.69 -11.07 -16.43
N LYS A 169 8.16 -10.53 -17.51
CA LYS A 169 7.40 -11.29 -18.51
C LYS A 169 7.98 -10.98 -19.89
N PHE A 170 8.17 -11.99 -20.67
CA PHE A 170 8.69 -11.90 -22.03
C PHE A 170 7.62 -12.29 -23.05
N GLN A 171 7.89 -11.97 -24.30
CA GLN A 171 7.06 -12.37 -25.42
C GLN A 171 7.29 -13.83 -25.77
#